data_15060f5f5060f3573dc575a5e87c9ed9
#
_entry.id   15060f5f5060f3573dc575a5e87c9ed9
#
_cell.length_a   1.000
_cell.length_b   1.000
_cell.length_c   1.000
_cell.angle_alpha   90.00
_cell.angle_beta   90.00
_cell.angle_gamma   90.00
#
_symmetry.space_group_name_H-M   'P 1'
#
loop_
_entity.id
_entity.type
_entity.pdbx_description
1 polymer ?
#
loop_
_entity_poly.entity_id
_entity_poly.type
_entity_poly.pdbx_seq_one_letter_code
_entity_poly.pdbx_strand_id
1 'polypeptide(L)' 'MEHIKTDEAMEREIRRKEADWSFINSLPLKLRTALIFYIEVGDEYKAAKLAGLSLDEFEELRIRAKIPKVILVG' A
#
# COMPACT_ATOMS: atom_id res chain seq x y z
N MET A 1 -24.04 0.31 -6.23
CA MET A 1 -23.32 1.21 -6.92
C MET A 1 -22.35 1.97 -6.11
N GLU A 2 -22.78 2.83 -5.27
CA GLU A 2 -21.88 3.59 -4.47
C GLU A 2 -21.12 2.76 -3.48
N HIS A 3 -21.65 1.62 -3.10
CA HIS A 3 -20.99 0.77 -2.12
C HIS A 3 -19.57 0.40 -2.50
N ILE A 4 -19.38 -0.01 -3.76
CA ILE A 4 -18.07 -0.46 -4.19
C ILE A 4 -17.06 0.66 -4.12
N LYS A 5 -17.43 1.83 -4.60
CA LYS A 5 -16.53 2.98 -4.58
C LYS A 5 -16.25 3.41 -3.16
N THR A 6 -17.27 3.36 -2.30
CA THR A 6 -17.11 3.75 -0.92
C THR A 6 -16.14 2.82 -0.21
N ASP A 7 -16.26 1.51 -0.46
CA ASP A 7 -15.39 0.53 0.17
C ASP A 7 -13.95 0.73 -0.27
N GLU A 8 -13.74 0.97 -1.56
CA GLU A 8 -12.39 1.21 -2.05
C GLU A 8 -11.81 2.48 -1.47
N ALA A 9 -12.61 3.52 -1.37
CA ALA A 9 -12.17 4.77 -0.80
C ALA A 9 -11.81 4.61 0.67
N MET A 10 -12.60 3.83 1.40
CA MET A 10 -12.33 3.58 2.81
C MET A 10 -11.05 2.77 2.99
N GLU A 11 -10.83 1.77 2.16
CA GLU A 11 -9.60 0.98 2.23
C GLU A 11 -8.39 1.85 1.97
N ARG A 12 -8.47 2.69 0.96
CA ARG A 12 -7.37 3.60 0.64
C ARG A 12 -7.11 4.56 1.78
N GLU A 13 -8.17 5.07 2.36
CA GLU A 13 -8.04 6.01 3.46
C GLU A 13 -7.36 5.36 4.66
N ILE A 14 -7.73 4.13 4.98
CA ILE A 14 -7.13 3.40 6.08
C ILE A 14 -5.65 3.18 5.82
N ARG A 15 -5.30 2.72 4.62
CA ARG A 15 -3.90 2.51 4.28
C ARG A 15 -3.10 3.80 4.39
N ARG A 16 -3.67 4.89 3.87
CA ARG A 16 -3.00 6.18 3.90
C ARG A 16 -2.80 6.69 5.32
N LYS A 17 -3.81 6.50 6.14
CA LYS A 17 -3.80 7.02 7.49
C LYS A 17 -2.85 6.24 8.40
N GLU A 18 -2.82 4.92 8.24
CA GLU A 18 -2.01 4.07 9.12
C GLU A 18 -0.54 4.02 8.71
N ALA A 19 -0.23 4.41 7.49
CA ALA A 19 1.13 4.31 6.97
C ALA A 19 2.11 5.18 7.75
N ASP A 20 3.33 4.67 7.88
CA ASP A 20 4.42 5.42 8.49
C ASP A 20 5.08 6.27 7.40
N TRP A 21 4.59 7.47 7.21
CA TRP A 21 5.06 8.34 6.15
C TRP A 21 6.50 8.79 6.34
N SER A 22 6.94 8.87 7.58
CA SER A 22 8.33 9.21 7.84
C SER A 22 9.27 8.14 7.28
N PHE A 23 8.92 6.89 7.52
CA PHE A 23 9.68 5.77 6.98
C PHE A 23 9.62 5.76 5.45
N ILE A 24 8.42 5.90 4.90
CA ILE A 24 8.23 5.87 3.46
C ILE A 24 9.05 6.96 2.77
N ASN A 25 9.03 8.15 3.33
CA ASN A 25 9.72 9.28 2.74
C ASN A 25 11.24 9.17 2.84
N SER A 26 11.74 8.29 3.69
CA SER A 26 13.19 8.08 3.83
C SER A 26 13.73 7.08 2.83
N LEU A 27 12.86 6.40 2.09
CA LEU A 27 13.27 5.34 1.18
C LEU A 27 13.71 5.88 -0.18
N PRO A 28 14.54 5.11 -0.89
CA PRO A 28 14.83 5.46 -2.28
C PRO A 28 13.56 5.59 -3.10
N LEU A 29 13.62 6.41 -4.13
CA LEU A 29 12.44 6.75 -4.92
C LEU A 29 11.66 5.54 -5.41
N LYS A 30 12.36 4.52 -5.87
CA LYS A 30 11.72 3.34 -6.43
C LYS A 30 10.83 2.63 -5.39
N LEU A 31 11.36 2.46 -4.19
CA LEU A 31 10.61 1.80 -3.13
C LEU A 31 9.49 2.68 -2.61
N ARG A 32 9.77 3.97 -2.47
CA ARG A 32 8.76 4.93 -2.03
C ARG A 32 7.59 4.96 -3.00
N THR A 33 7.88 5.03 -4.29
CA THR A 33 6.85 5.06 -5.31
C THR A 33 5.99 3.81 -5.27
N ALA A 34 6.61 2.65 -5.08
CA ALA A 34 5.89 1.39 -5.03
C ALA A 34 4.94 1.35 -3.82
N LEU A 35 5.41 1.83 -2.67
CA LEU A 35 4.55 1.84 -1.49
C LEU A 35 3.39 2.82 -1.64
N ILE A 36 3.65 3.98 -2.23
CA ILE A 36 2.58 4.94 -2.47
C ILE A 36 1.56 4.36 -3.45
N PHE A 37 2.04 3.67 -4.47
CA PHE A 37 1.15 2.98 -5.40
C PHE A 37 0.28 1.97 -4.65
N TYR A 38 0.88 1.20 -3.76
CA TYR A 38 0.12 0.22 -3.00
C TYR A 38 -0.94 0.90 -2.13
N ILE A 39 -0.60 2.00 -1.50
CA ILE A 39 -1.55 2.75 -0.68
C ILE A 39 -2.74 3.18 -1.54
N GLU A 40 -2.49 3.70 -2.73
CA GLU A 40 -3.55 4.23 -3.57
C GLU A 40 -4.38 3.15 -4.25
N VAL A 41 -3.75 2.08 -4.68
CA VAL A 41 -4.42 1.07 -5.52
C VAL A 41 -4.70 -0.24 -4.79
N GLY A 42 -3.82 -0.61 -3.86
CA GLY A 42 -4.00 -1.85 -3.11
C GLY A 42 -3.57 -3.09 -3.85
N ASP A 43 -2.85 -2.95 -4.96
CA ASP A 43 -2.41 -4.09 -5.77
C ASP A 43 -0.96 -4.42 -5.42
N GLU A 44 -0.78 -5.44 -4.58
CA GLU A 44 0.56 -5.76 -4.08
C GLU A 44 1.45 -6.40 -5.16
N TYR A 45 0.85 -7.09 -6.11
CA TYR A 45 1.65 -7.70 -7.18
C TYR A 45 2.29 -6.63 -8.05
N LYS A 46 1.51 -5.65 -8.46
CA LYS A 46 2.05 -4.57 -9.26
C LYS A 46 3.01 -3.72 -8.46
N ALA A 47 2.71 -3.51 -7.19
CA ALA A 47 3.60 -2.72 -6.33
C ALA A 47 4.95 -3.42 -6.18
N ALA A 48 4.95 -4.74 -5.98
CA ALA A 48 6.20 -5.49 -5.89
C ALA A 48 7.00 -5.35 -7.17
N LYS A 49 6.34 -5.43 -8.31
CA LYS A 49 7.02 -5.25 -9.61
C LYS A 49 7.63 -3.87 -9.72
N LEU A 50 6.89 -2.86 -9.32
CA LEU A 50 7.41 -1.49 -9.37
C LEU A 50 8.65 -1.34 -8.48
N ALA A 51 8.65 -2.04 -7.36
CA ALA A 51 9.77 -1.98 -6.43
C ALA A 51 10.96 -2.81 -6.89
N GLY A 52 10.75 -3.71 -7.85
CA GLY A 52 11.78 -4.65 -8.24
C GLY A 52 12.01 -5.70 -7.20
N LEU A 53 10.99 -6.04 -6.43
CA LEU A 53 11.07 -7.00 -5.33
C LEU A 53 10.16 -8.20 -5.60
N SER A 54 10.48 -9.30 -4.94
CA SER A 54 9.55 -10.43 -4.92
C SER A 54 8.35 -10.04 -4.05
N LEU A 55 7.29 -10.82 -4.15
CA LEU A 55 6.11 -10.55 -3.35
C LEU A 55 6.42 -10.60 -1.86
N ASP A 56 7.19 -11.62 -1.44
CA ASP A 56 7.56 -11.76 -0.03
C ASP A 56 8.38 -10.56 0.45
N GLU A 57 9.32 -10.11 -0.38
CA GLU A 57 10.13 -8.96 -0.03
C GLU A 57 9.29 -7.70 0.08
N PHE A 58 8.35 -7.55 -0.83
CA PHE A 58 7.47 -6.39 -0.78
C PHE A 58 6.58 -6.42 0.45
N GLU A 59 6.10 -7.62 0.83
CA GLU A 59 5.28 -7.76 2.03
C GLU A 59 6.03 -7.30 3.27
N GLU A 60 7.32 -7.67 3.37
CA GLU A 60 8.12 -7.22 4.49
C GLU A 60 8.26 -5.70 4.51
N LEU A 61 8.45 -5.11 3.35
CA LEU A 61 8.57 -3.66 3.24
C LEU A 61 7.27 -2.99 3.64
N ARG A 62 6.16 -3.55 3.19
CA ARG A 62 4.83 -3.02 3.53
C ARG A 62 4.62 -3.03 5.04
N ILE A 63 5.01 -4.12 5.69
CA ILE A 63 4.85 -4.24 7.14
C ILE A 63 5.71 -3.20 7.86
N ARG A 64 6.93 -2.98 7.39
CA ARG A 64 7.80 -1.97 7.97
C ARG A 64 7.21 -0.57 7.82
N ALA A 65 6.54 -0.34 6.71
CA ALA A 65 5.90 0.95 6.44
C ALA A 65 4.57 1.08 7.19
N LYS A 66 4.17 0.04 7.92
CA LYS A 66 2.94 0.02 8.71
C LYS A 66 1.70 0.24 7.87
N ILE A 67 1.75 -0.20 6.62
CA ILE A 67 0.60 -0.12 5.74
C ILE A 67 -0.22 -1.39 5.92
N PRO A 68 -1.44 -1.29 6.42
CA PRO A 68 -2.24 -2.48 6.66
C PRO A 68 -2.75 -3.10 5.38
N LYS A 69 -3.02 -4.39 5.46
CA LYS A 69 -3.68 -5.11 4.37
C LYS A 69 -5.17 -5.10 4.70
N VAL A 70 -5.86 -4.15 4.12
CA VAL A 70 -7.26 -3.92 4.48
C VAL A 70 -8.18 -4.70 3.56
N ILE A 71 -9.02 -5.53 4.16
CA ILE A 71 -10.04 -6.25 3.42
C ILE A 71 -11.37 -5.95 4.11
N LEU A 72 -12.21 -5.22 3.40
CA LEU A 72 -13.53 -4.91 3.92
C LEU A 72 -14.51 -5.94 3.39
N VAL A 73 -15.19 -6.59 4.31
CA VAL A 73 -16.18 -7.60 3.97
C VAL A 73 -17.54 -6.97 4.12
N GLY A 74 -18.22 -6.86 3.02
CA GLY A 74 -19.48 -6.14 3.10
C GLY A 74 -20.64 -6.95 2.74
#